data_c206ca499994fa5dcc644f1c82b378a2
#
_entry.id   c206ca499994fa5dcc644f1c82b378a2
#
_cell.length_a   1.000
_cell.length_b   1.000
_cell.length_c   1.000
_cell.angle_alpha   90.00
_cell.angle_beta   90.00
_cell.angle_gamma   90.00
#
_symmetry.space_group_name_H-M   'P 1'
#
loop_
_entity.id
_entity.type
_entity.pdbx_description
1 polymer ?
#
loop_
_entity_poly.entity_id
_entity_poly.type
_entity_poly.pdbx_seq_one_letter_code
_entity_poly.pdbx_strand_id
1 'polypeptide(L)'
;MRRTGLIAPLYALGLAAAITAPLAAPGYLLIRDAVSTPRSYLTDAALGVGEAAPRAVPQDFFIALATTLVDGGFLVKMLLAVGLWLAGWGAARLSAHLVPTAGIPGELVAATIAVWNPYVAERLLQGHWSLLVGYGCLPWVALTTIRLRSGSGVGAWCTLAFWIALAGLTPTGTVLALIVGLAAAPGLRSRLGVPTISLLASMPWLVASGLGTAIPAGDEAGVHAFAARAEPGLGTLGSLASLGGMWNAAAVPASRTTLFALAFSAVLLFVVAVGVVVLWRTRTALGLLGIAGAAVVIPALLATGPGLTLTTWLITEVPGLGILRDGQKWVALAVPGYAVAGAAAVTVLRERSSQLVASGLACTALIFTLPDLAWGVGGRVESVTYPAGWAAVAAGINADPHPVAVLPAETVRQFPWTPSAIPVLDPFPRWIRGDTVSSGDLRVDGRDVRGDGARGRHVAELLRTGAAPRELAAQGVGWVVVQAKTPGEQGVSSATLTQLEPVYRDGDIALYRVPGPWSPIGASSSRRVTVIAAHLVWVTLLAAGTAPAISWLRGRRRAP
;
A
#
# COMPACT_ATOMS: atom_id res chain seq x y z
N MET A 1 2.75 -3.62 -33.96
CA MET A 1 1.92 -2.63 -33.23
C MET A 1 1.89 -1.38 -34.07
N ARG A 2 0.71 -0.84 -34.40
CA ARG A 2 0.62 0.46 -35.08
C ARG A 2 1.21 1.52 -34.11
N ARG A 3 1.94 2.51 -34.64
CA ARG A 3 2.61 3.59 -33.84
C ARG A 3 1.68 4.24 -32.79
N THR A 4 0.38 4.32 -33.07
CA THR A 4 -0.67 4.83 -32.17
C THR A 4 -0.87 4.00 -30.90
N GLY A 5 -0.53 2.71 -30.89
CA GLY A 5 -0.70 1.83 -29.73
C GLY A 5 0.31 2.05 -28.59
N LEU A 6 1.36 2.86 -28.82
CA LEU A 6 2.38 3.18 -27.83
C LEU A 6 2.14 4.51 -27.11
N ILE A 7 1.23 5.36 -27.61
CA ILE A 7 1.03 6.71 -27.07
C ILE A 7 0.59 6.66 -25.60
N ALA A 8 -0.48 5.92 -25.30
CA ALA A 8 -1.01 5.85 -23.93
C ALA A 8 -0.04 5.21 -22.93
N PRO A 9 0.63 4.06 -23.21
CA PRO A 9 1.61 3.51 -22.28
C PRO A 9 2.83 4.40 -22.07
N LEU A 10 3.32 5.12 -23.10
CA LEU A 10 4.42 6.07 -22.95
C LEU A 10 4.02 7.32 -22.17
N TYR A 11 2.81 7.82 -22.39
CA TYR A 11 2.26 8.93 -21.62
C TYR A 11 2.11 8.56 -20.13
N ALA A 12 1.52 7.39 -19.84
CA ALA A 12 1.41 6.89 -18.46
C ALA A 12 2.78 6.69 -17.81
N LEU A 13 3.79 6.22 -18.58
CA LEU A 13 5.17 6.10 -18.09
C LEU A 13 5.76 7.48 -17.78
N GLY A 14 5.52 8.47 -18.61
CA GLY A 14 5.95 9.86 -18.39
C GLY A 14 5.35 10.43 -17.10
N LEU A 15 4.05 10.23 -16.84
CA LEU A 15 3.41 10.65 -15.59
C LEU A 15 3.99 9.93 -14.37
N ALA A 16 4.15 8.61 -14.43
CA ALA A 16 4.74 7.82 -13.35
C ALA A 16 6.19 8.26 -13.08
N ALA A 17 6.98 8.48 -14.13
CA ALA A 17 8.36 8.98 -14.01
C ALA A 17 8.42 10.39 -13.42
N ALA A 18 7.53 11.31 -13.81
CA ALA A 18 7.47 12.65 -13.24
C ALA A 18 7.18 12.62 -11.73
N ILE A 19 6.36 11.68 -11.27
CA ILE A 19 6.06 11.48 -9.84
C ILE A 19 7.25 10.85 -9.11
N THR A 20 7.85 9.78 -9.67
CA THR A 20 8.85 8.97 -9.00
C THR A 20 10.30 9.39 -9.28
N ALA A 21 10.53 10.48 -10.01
CA ALA A 21 11.86 10.93 -10.44
C ALA A 21 12.91 11.00 -9.30
N PRO A 22 12.62 11.52 -8.09
CA PRO A 22 13.62 11.56 -7.01
C PRO A 22 14.04 10.16 -6.52
N LEU A 23 13.22 9.15 -6.74
CA LEU A 23 13.52 7.77 -6.37
C LEU A 23 14.51 7.09 -7.34
N ALA A 24 14.85 7.73 -8.47
CA ALA A 24 15.90 7.25 -9.36
C ALA A 24 17.31 7.37 -8.74
N ALA A 25 17.49 8.24 -7.74
CA ALA A 25 18.72 8.33 -6.98
C ALA A 25 19.00 7.01 -6.22
N PRO A 26 20.29 6.65 -6.03
CA PRO A 26 20.68 5.52 -5.18
C PRO A 26 20.12 5.66 -3.76
N GLY A 27 19.89 4.52 -3.08
CA GLY A 27 19.39 4.50 -1.71
C GLY A 27 18.02 3.84 -1.58
N TYR A 28 17.37 4.09 -0.45
CA TYR A 28 16.23 3.34 0.04
C TYR A 28 15.01 4.24 0.21
N LEU A 29 13.82 3.68 0.08
CA LEU A 29 12.57 4.37 0.39
C LEU A 29 12.30 4.25 1.89
N LEU A 30 12.30 5.38 2.58
CA LEU A 30 12.10 5.50 4.01
C LEU A 30 11.15 6.67 4.30
N ILE A 31 9.86 6.36 4.37
CA ILE A 31 8.82 7.34 4.69
C ILE A 31 7.63 6.61 5.32
N ARG A 32 7.26 6.92 6.54
CA ARG A 32 6.15 6.32 7.30
C ARG A 32 6.12 4.80 7.22
N ASP A 33 5.15 4.23 6.51
CA ASP A 33 4.98 2.77 6.39
C ASP A 33 5.90 2.15 5.33
N ALA A 34 6.47 2.96 4.44
CA ALA A 34 7.48 2.49 3.49
C ALA A 34 8.83 2.37 4.17
N VAL A 35 9.31 1.14 4.25
CA VAL A 35 10.66 0.81 4.67
C VAL A 35 11.24 -0.18 3.69
N SER A 36 12.26 0.22 2.94
CA SER A 36 13.08 -0.69 2.14
C SER A 36 14.48 -0.80 2.74
N THR A 37 15.06 -1.98 2.66
CA THR A 37 16.39 -2.31 3.21
C THR A 37 17.21 -3.00 2.15
N PRO A 38 18.55 -3.04 2.25
CA PRO A 38 19.38 -3.72 1.25
C PRO A 38 18.97 -5.17 1.03
N ARG A 39 18.67 -5.86 2.12
CA ARG A 39 18.28 -7.26 2.16
C ARG A 39 17.18 -7.45 3.20
N SER A 40 16.11 -8.14 2.85
CA SER A 40 15.07 -8.57 3.80
C SER A 40 15.14 -10.08 4.02
N TYR A 41 14.73 -10.52 5.21
CA TYR A 41 14.80 -11.92 5.59
C TYR A 41 13.43 -12.50 5.91
N LEU A 42 13.31 -13.82 5.73
CA LEU A 42 12.09 -14.57 6.01
C LEU A 42 12.03 -14.91 7.50
N THR A 43 11.51 -13.97 8.28
CA THR A 43 11.27 -14.09 9.73
C THR A 43 9.84 -14.56 10.02
N ASP A 44 9.52 -14.84 11.27
CA ASP A 44 8.14 -15.15 11.68
C ASP A 44 7.20 -13.96 11.41
N ALA A 45 7.71 -12.73 11.58
CA ALA A 45 6.98 -11.52 11.22
C ALA A 45 6.70 -11.42 9.71
N ALA A 46 7.68 -11.72 8.85
CA ALA A 46 7.52 -11.73 7.39
C ALA A 46 6.55 -12.82 6.90
N LEU A 47 6.46 -13.94 7.61
CA LEU A 47 5.48 -15.00 7.38
C LEU A 47 4.08 -14.64 7.95
N GLY A 48 3.99 -13.66 8.84
CA GLY A 48 2.75 -13.30 9.52
C GLY A 48 2.36 -14.24 10.66
N VAL A 49 3.30 -15.01 11.19
CA VAL A 49 3.12 -15.92 12.35
C VAL A 49 3.75 -15.37 13.63
N GLY A 50 4.24 -14.13 13.60
CA GLY A 50 4.72 -13.40 14.77
C GLY A 50 3.57 -12.92 15.65
N GLU A 51 3.87 -12.00 16.59
CA GLU A 51 2.89 -11.47 17.56
C GLU A 51 1.95 -10.41 16.97
N ALA A 52 2.36 -9.74 15.89
CA ALA A 52 1.54 -8.72 15.23
C ALA A 52 0.62 -9.32 14.17
N ALA A 53 -0.53 -8.67 13.93
CA ALA A 53 -1.43 -9.04 12.84
C ALA A 53 -0.70 -9.00 11.47
N PRO A 54 -1.00 -9.92 10.54
CA PRO A 54 -0.27 -10.09 9.27
C PRO A 54 -0.63 -9.01 8.22
N ARG A 55 -0.39 -7.73 8.55
CA ARG A 55 -0.78 -6.57 7.72
C ARG A 55 0.07 -6.44 6.44
N ALA A 56 1.31 -6.93 6.47
CA ALA A 56 2.27 -6.86 5.36
C ALA A 56 2.50 -8.23 4.68
N VAL A 57 1.52 -9.15 4.77
CA VAL A 57 1.56 -10.47 4.15
C VAL A 57 0.65 -10.47 2.91
N PRO A 58 1.14 -10.97 1.75
CA PRO A 58 2.42 -11.63 1.46
C PRO A 58 3.57 -10.69 1.04
N GLN A 59 3.42 -9.37 1.18
CA GLN A 59 4.41 -8.37 0.75
C GLN A 59 5.81 -8.70 1.29
N ASP A 60 5.95 -8.87 2.62
CA ASP A 60 7.26 -9.05 3.25
C ASP A 60 7.87 -10.41 2.90
N PHE A 61 7.06 -11.45 2.69
CA PHE A 61 7.50 -12.73 2.12
C PHE A 61 8.09 -12.54 0.72
N PHE A 62 7.39 -11.83 -0.16
CA PHE A 62 7.86 -11.57 -1.52
C PHE A 62 9.18 -10.79 -1.52
N ILE A 63 9.27 -9.71 -0.73
CA ILE A 63 10.48 -8.89 -0.62
C ILE A 63 11.63 -9.72 -0.04
N ALA A 64 11.40 -10.56 0.97
CA ALA A 64 12.43 -11.44 1.53
C ALA A 64 13.00 -12.41 0.48
N LEU A 65 12.18 -12.97 -0.39
CA LEU A 65 12.65 -13.83 -1.48
C LEU A 65 13.34 -13.03 -2.59
N ALA A 66 12.73 -11.97 -3.09
CA ALA A 66 13.25 -11.20 -4.22
C ALA A 66 14.58 -10.51 -3.89
N THR A 67 14.78 -10.09 -2.65
CA THR A 67 16.03 -9.45 -2.20
C THR A 67 17.19 -10.44 -2.01
N THR A 68 16.99 -11.72 -2.28
CA THR A 68 18.12 -12.66 -2.48
C THR A 68 18.90 -12.37 -3.77
N LEU A 69 18.23 -11.76 -4.76
CA LEU A 69 18.76 -11.55 -6.11
C LEU A 69 18.99 -10.08 -6.43
N VAL A 70 18.20 -9.18 -5.83
CA VAL A 70 18.16 -7.75 -6.16
C VAL A 70 18.16 -6.92 -4.89
N ASP A 71 18.84 -5.77 -4.87
CA ASP A 71 18.78 -4.82 -3.76
C ASP A 71 17.34 -4.37 -3.49
N GLY A 72 16.95 -4.37 -2.20
CA GLY A 72 15.56 -4.11 -1.82
C GLY A 72 15.13 -2.65 -2.03
N GLY A 73 16.05 -1.69 -1.98
CA GLY A 73 15.75 -0.29 -2.32
C GLY A 73 15.39 -0.15 -3.80
N PHE A 74 16.20 -0.74 -4.68
CA PHE A 74 15.90 -0.78 -6.11
C PHE A 74 14.57 -1.49 -6.39
N LEU A 75 14.35 -2.67 -5.79
CA LEU A 75 13.15 -3.48 -6.00
C LEU A 75 11.87 -2.71 -5.63
N VAL A 76 11.81 -2.11 -4.44
CA VAL A 76 10.61 -1.42 -3.94
C VAL A 76 10.31 -0.18 -4.78
N LYS A 77 11.33 0.61 -5.13
CA LYS A 77 11.19 1.80 -5.97
C LYS A 77 10.71 1.44 -7.38
N MET A 78 11.27 0.37 -7.97
CA MET A 78 10.85 -0.14 -9.28
C MET A 78 9.40 -0.64 -9.26
N LEU A 79 9.00 -1.40 -8.25
CA LEU A 79 7.63 -1.89 -8.10
C LEU A 79 6.63 -0.74 -7.99
N LEU A 80 6.97 0.30 -7.22
CA LEU A 80 6.15 1.51 -7.09
C LEU A 80 5.98 2.22 -8.43
N ALA A 81 7.07 2.49 -9.15
CA ALA A 81 7.04 3.15 -10.46
C ALA A 81 6.22 2.33 -11.49
N VAL A 82 6.42 1.01 -11.52
CA VAL A 82 5.66 0.10 -12.38
C VAL A 82 4.19 0.08 -11.98
N GLY A 83 3.85 0.08 -10.67
CA GLY A 83 2.48 0.13 -10.20
C GLY A 83 1.73 1.37 -10.69
N LEU A 84 2.34 2.56 -10.61
CA LEU A 84 1.78 3.79 -11.13
C LEU A 84 1.65 3.78 -12.66
N TRP A 85 2.65 3.28 -13.37
CA TRP A 85 2.58 3.09 -14.82
C TRP A 85 1.43 2.17 -15.22
N LEU A 86 1.26 1.04 -14.53
CA LEU A 86 0.18 0.09 -14.77
C LEU A 86 -1.20 0.72 -14.50
N ALA A 87 -1.34 1.60 -13.48
CA ALA A 87 -2.57 2.32 -13.23
C ALA A 87 -3.01 3.15 -14.45
N GLY A 88 -2.11 3.98 -14.97
CA GLY A 88 -2.41 4.84 -16.12
C GLY A 88 -2.62 4.07 -17.39
N TRP A 89 -1.73 3.14 -17.70
CA TRP A 89 -1.85 2.31 -18.90
C TRP A 89 -3.09 1.42 -18.85
N GLY A 90 -3.39 0.82 -17.68
CA GLY A 90 -4.58 0.00 -17.48
C GLY A 90 -5.87 0.79 -17.65
N ALA A 91 -5.93 2.01 -17.09
CA ALA A 91 -7.07 2.92 -17.24
C ALA A 91 -7.31 3.31 -18.70
N ALA A 92 -6.25 3.63 -19.43
CA ALA A 92 -6.32 3.89 -20.87
C ALA A 92 -6.86 2.68 -21.65
N ARG A 93 -6.36 1.46 -21.34
CA ARG A 93 -6.80 0.23 -22.01
C ARG A 93 -8.24 -0.16 -21.67
N LEU A 94 -8.66 0.04 -20.43
CA LEU A 94 -10.04 -0.17 -19.97
C LEU A 94 -10.98 0.79 -20.71
N SER A 95 -10.61 2.08 -20.76
CA SER A 95 -11.40 3.12 -21.43
C SER A 95 -11.48 2.90 -22.94
N ALA A 96 -10.38 2.53 -23.61
CA ALA A 96 -10.38 2.16 -25.02
C ALA A 96 -11.29 0.95 -25.34
N HIS A 97 -11.47 0.04 -24.38
CA HIS A 97 -12.37 -1.10 -24.53
C HIS A 97 -13.84 -0.72 -24.35
N LEU A 98 -14.15 0.10 -23.35
CA LEU A 98 -15.53 0.45 -22.99
C LEU A 98 -16.07 1.65 -23.77
N VAL A 99 -15.22 2.58 -24.18
CA VAL A 99 -15.57 3.80 -24.90
C VAL A 99 -14.63 3.98 -26.11
N PRO A 100 -14.69 3.08 -27.11
CA PRO A 100 -13.75 3.09 -28.25
C PRO A 100 -13.84 4.38 -29.09
N THR A 101 -14.96 5.08 -29.06
CA THR A 101 -15.17 6.36 -29.75
C THR A 101 -14.34 7.50 -29.17
N ALA A 102 -13.92 7.43 -27.89
CA ALA A 102 -13.05 8.42 -27.27
C ALA A 102 -11.61 8.37 -27.85
N GLY A 103 -11.16 7.21 -28.32
CA GLY A 103 -9.83 6.98 -28.90
C GLY A 103 -8.69 7.50 -28.00
N ILE A 104 -7.57 7.91 -28.61
CA ILE A 104 -6.39 8.41 -27.90
C ILE A 104 -6.71 9.58 -26.96
N PRO A 105 -7.50 10.62 -27.33
CA PRO A 105 -7.84 11.69 -26.41
C PRO A 105 -8.45 11.18 -25.09
N GLY A 106 -9.41 10.25 -25.17
CA GLY A 106 -10.02 9.64 -24.00
C GLY A 106 -9.05 8.77 -23.21
N GLU A 107 -8.16 8.03 -23.89
CA GLU A 107 -7.12 7.22 -23.23
C GLU A 107 -6.17 8.09 -22.38
N LEU A 108 -5.79 9.29 -22.85
CA LEU A 108 -4.92 10.21 -22.12
C LEU A 108 -5.62 10.80 -20.90
N VAL A 109 -6.88 11.22 -21.02
CA VAL A 109 -7.66 11.69 -19.85
C VAL A 109 -7.81 10.59 -18.79
N ALA A 110 -8.13 9.36 -19.21
CA ALA A 110 -8.24 8.22 -18.31
C ALA A 110 -6.93 7.92 -17.59
N ALA A 111 -5.80 7.94 -18.31
CA ALA A 111 -4.48 7.73 -17.72
C ALA A 111 -4.13 8.85 -16.71
N THR A 112 -4.43 10.11 -17.04
CA THR A 112 -4.20 11.25 -16.14
C THR A 112 -5.02 11.10 -14.85
N ILE A 113 -6.31 10.82 -14.94
CA ILE A 113 -7.18 10.62 -13.76
C ILE A 113 -6.65 9.48 -12.88
N ALA A 114 -6.16 8.39 -13.48
CA ALA A 114 -5.69 7.23 -12.74
C ALA A 114 -4.32 7.44 -12.08
N VAL A 115 -3.46 8.30 -12.61
CA VAL A 115 -2.09 8.49 -12.09
C VAL A 115 -1.97 9.80 -11.32
N TRP A 116 -2.58 10.87 -11.82
CA TRP A 116 -2.43 12.22 -11.28
C TRP A 116 -3.64 12.61 -10.44
N ASN A 117 -3.66 12.17 -9.19
CA ASN A 117 -4.78 12.42 -8.28
C ASN A 117 -4.34 12.42 -6.81
N PRO A 118 -5.15 12.98 -5.89
CA PRO A 118 -4.83 13.05 -4.47
C PRO A 118 -4.61 11.69 -3.79
N TYR A 119 -5.34 10.63 -4.20
CA TYR A 119 -5.15 9.30 -3.65
C TYR A 119 -3.71 8.81 -3.82
N VAL A 120 -3.14 8.99 -5.02
CA VAL A 120 -1.74 8.62 -5.30
C VAL A 120 -0.80 9.45 -4.44
N ALA A 121 -1.00 10.79 -4.35
CA ALA A 121 -0.16 11.67 -3.55
C ALA A 121 -0.15 11.28 -2.06
N GLU A 122 -1.34 11.09 -1.50
CA GLU A 122 -1.53 10.77 -0.08
C GLU A 122 -1.00 9.38 0.27
N ARG A 123 -1.22 8.38 -0.60
CA ARG A 123 -0.68 7.04 -0.38
C ARG A 123 0.83 6.95 -0.57
N LEU A 124 1.42 7.77 -1.45
CA LEU A 124 2.88 7.93 -1.54
C LEU A 124 3.44 8.53 -0.26
N LEU A 125 2.86 9.63 0.22
CA LEU A 125 3.28 10.28 1.46
C LEU A 125 3.10 9.38 2.69
N GLN A 126 2.08 8.51 2.72
CA GLN A 126 1.91 7.53 3.79
C GLN A 126 2.86 6.33 3.65
N GLY A 127 3.53 6.18 2.51
CA GLY A 127 4.43 5.05 2.28
C GLY A 127 3.74 3.76 1.85
N HIS A 128 2.50 3.82 1.37
CA HIS A 128 1.71 2.65 0.98
C HIS A 128 2.05 2.16 -0.43
N TRP A 129 3.35 1.93 -0.72
CA TRP A 129 3.85 1.55 -2.05
C TRP A 129 3.21 0.27 -2.59
N SER A 130 3.02 -0.76 -1.76
CA SER A 130 2.43 -2.04 -2.18
C SER A 130 0.94 -1.94 -2.44
N LEU A 131 0.22 -1.09 -1.69
CA LEU A 131 -1.17 -0.76 -1.99
C LEU A 131 -1.29 -0.02 -3.33
N LEU A 132 -0.33 0.85 -3.67
CA LEU A 132 -0.29 1.53 -4.97
C LEU A 132 0.02 0.55 -6.12
N VAL A 133 0.80 -0.51 -5.90
CA VAL A 133 0.92 -1.62 -6.87
C VAL A 133 -0.43 -2.30 -7.06
N GLY A 134 -1.14 -2.62 -5.97
CA GLY A 134 -2.48 -3.20 -6.04
C GLY A 134 -3.49 -2.29 -6.74
N TYR A 135 -3.46 -0.99 -6.44
CA TYR A 135 -4.23 0.04 -7.13
C TYR A 135 -3.98 0.03 -8.64
N GLY A 136 -2.70 -0.08 -9.04
CA GLY A 136 -2.32 -0.18 -10.45
C GLY A 136 -2.89 -1.40 -11.18
N CYS A 137 -3.24 -2.46 -10.45
CA CYS A 137 -3.85 -3.66 -11.00
C CYS A 137 -5.37 -3.51 -11.25
N LEU A 138 -6.07 -2.58 -10.58
CA LEU A 138 -7.54 -2.48 -10.61
C LEU A 138 -8.12 -2.32 -12.02
N PRO A 139 -7.61 -1.43 -12.90
CA PRO A 139 -8.11 -1.34 -14.26
C PRO A 139 -7.90 -2.62 -15.07
N TRP A 140 -6.82 -3.36 -14.80
CA TRP A 140 -6.52 -4.63 -15.46
C TRP A 140 -7.44 -5.75 -14.99
N VAL A 141 -7.75 -5.80 -13.70
CA VAL A 141 -8.77 -6.71 -13.14
C VAL A 141 -10.12 -6.45 -13.80
N ALA A 142 -10.57 -5.19 -13.86
CA ALA A 142 -11.82 -4.83 -14.54
C ALA A 142 -11.81 -5.28 -16.02
N LEU A 143 -10.77 -4.92 -16.77
CA LEU A 143 -10.67 -5.21 -18.19
C LEU A 143 -10.60 -6.71 -18.50
N THR A 144 -9.81 -7.47 -17.73
CA THR A 144 -9.70 -8.92 -17.92
C THR A 144 -10.99 -9.62 -17.56
N THR A 145 -11.66 -9.20 -16.48
CA THR A 145 -12.97 -9.75 -16.08
C THR A 145 -14.05 -9.49 -17.14
N ILE A 146 -14.15 -8.27 -17.67
CA ILE A 146 -15.11 -7.94 -18.75
C ILE A 146 -14.87 -8.83 -19.97
N ARG A 147 -13.63 -9.09 -20.33
CA ARG A 147 -13.26 -9.92 -21.48
C ARG A 147 -13.54 -11.41 -21.31
N LEU A 148 -13.78 -11.89 -20.10
CA LEU A 148 -14.24 -13.27 -19.92
C LEU A 148 -15.60 -13.55 -20.57
N ARG A 149 -16.36 -12.50 -20.96
CA ARG A 149 -17.62 -12.64 -21.70
C ARG A 149 -17.44 -13.24 -23.10
N SER A 150 -16.33 -12.96 -23.78
CA SER A 150 -16.12 -13.27 -25.21
C SER A 150 -15.31 -14.54 -25.49
N GLY A 151 -15.11 -15.39 -24.46
CA GLY A 151 -14.36 -16.64 -24.59
C GLY A 151 -13.37 -16.82 -23.44
N SER A 152 -13.61 -17.79 -22.60
CA SER A 152 -12.85 -18.01 -21.38
C SER A 152 -11.91 -19.21 -21.50
N GLY A 153 -10.92 -19.11 -22.38
CA GLY A 153 -9.79 -20.05 -22.38
C GLY A 153 -8.98 -19.91 -21.08
N VAL A 154 -8.27 -20.99 -20.69
CA VAL A 154 -7.43 -21.06 -19.47
C VAL A 154 -6.50 -19.84 -19.35
N GLY A 155 -5.91 -19.37 -20.45
CA GLY A 155 -5.03 -18.18 -20.43
C GLY A 155 -5.70 -16.89 -19.95
N ALA A 156 -7.02 -16.71 -20.20
CA ALA A 156 -7.75 -15.53 -19.73
C ALA A 156 -7.94 -15.58 -18.19
N TRP A 157 -8.26 -16.75 -17.65
CA TRP A 157 -8.36 -16.97 -16.21
C TRP A 157 -7.00 -16.83 -15.51
N CYS A 158 -5.94 -17.38 -16.09
CA CYS A 158 -4.59 -17.20 -15.57
C CYS A 158 -4.17 -15.71 -15.57
N THR A 159 -4.54 -14.94 -16.61
CA THR A 159 -4.28 -13.50 -16.65
C THR A 159 -5.03 -12.76 -15.55
N LEU A 160 -6.31 -13.10 -15.30
CA LEU A 160 -7.07 -12.53 -14.21
C LEU A 160 -6.46 -12.90 -12.84
N ALA A 161 -6.06 -14.17 -12.67
CA ALA A 161 -5.41 -14.65 -11.47
C ALA A 161 -4.10 -13.90 -11.17
N PHE A 162 -3.30 -13.61 -12.19
CA PHE A 162 -2.10 -12.79 -12.07
C PHE A 162 -2.41 -11.38 -11.52
N TRP A 163 -3.40 -10.68 -12.11
CA TRP A 163 -3.72 -9.33 -11.67
C TRP A 163 -4.30 -9.30 -10.26
N ILE A 164 -5.15 -10.26 -9.89
CA ILE A 164 -5.70 -10.38 -8.52
C ILE A 164 -4.59 -10.73 -7.53
N ALA A 165 -3.69 -11.66 -7.86
CA ALA A 165 -2.59 -12.05 -6.99
C ALA A 165 -1.56 -10.91 -6.83
N LEU A 166 -1.26 -10.15 -7.89
CA LEU A 166 -0.38 -8.99 -7.81
C LEU A 166 -1.01 -7.86 -6.98
N ALA A 167 -2.32 -7.61 -7.13
CA ALA A 167 -3.06 -6.71 -6.24
C ALA A 167 -3.00 -7.19 -4.79
N GLY A 168 -2.95 -8.50 -4.59
CA GLY A 168 -2.89 -9.18 -3.31
C GLY A 168 -1.55 -9.13 -2.59
N LEU A 169 -0.60 -8.28 -2.98
CA LEU A 169 0.57 -7.96 -2.15
C LEU A 169 0.17 -7.44 -0.76
N THR A 170 -1.05 -6.92 -0.62
CA THR A 170 -1.64 -6.54 0.66
C THR A 170 -3.05 -7.11 0.79
N PRO A 171 -3.54 -7.40 2.01
CA PRO A 171 -4.93 -7.82 2.23
C PRO A 171 -5.94 -6.85 1.60
N THR A 172 -5.72 -5.55 1.78
CA THR A 172 -6.57 -4.50 1.18
C THR A 172 -6.60 -4.58 -0.35
N GLY A 173 -5.45 -4.78 -0.99
CA GLY A 173 -5.36 -4.86 -2.44
C GLY A 173 -6.16 -6.04 -3.02
N THR A 174 -6.16 -7.20 -2.35
CA THR A 174 -7.00 -8.34 -2.76
C THR A 174 -8.49 -8.01 -2.67
N VAL A 175 -8.92 -7.35 -1.58
CA VAL A 175 -10.34 -6.98 -1.40
C VAL A 175 -10.77 -5.94 -2.44
N LEU A 176 -9.93 -4.94 -2.74
CA LEU A 176 -10.19 -3.98 -3.81
C LEU A 176 -10.34 -4.68 -5.17
N ALA A 177 -9.44 -5.62 -5.49
CA ALA A 177 -9.49 -6.41 -6.72
C ALA A 177 -10.76 -7.29 -6.81
N LEU A 178 -11.15 -7.92 -5.70
CA LEU A 178 -12.40 -8.67 -5.58
C LEU A 178 -13.62 -7.81 -5.93
N ILE A 179 -13.74 -6.64 -5.31
CA ILE A 179 -14.88 -5.72 -5.51
C ILE A 179 -14.93 -5.21 -6.96
N VAL A 180 -13.80 -4.77 -7.50
CA VAL A 180 -13.71 -4.33 -8.91
C VAL A 180 -14.02 -5.48 -9.87
N GLY A 181 -13.50 -6.67 -9.61
CA GLY A 181 -13.78 -7.85 -10.42
C GLY A 181 -15.27 -8.23 -10.40
N LEU A 182 -15.92 -8.20 -9.25
CA LEU A 182 -17.36 -8.47 -9.13
C LEU A 182 -18.22 -7.41 -9.84
N ALA A 183 -17.85 -6.12 -9.71
CA ALA A 183 -18.56 -5.03 -10.39
C ALA A 183 -18.43 -5.10 -11.92
N ALA A 184 -17.33 -5.68 -12.41
CA ALA A 184 -17.04 -5.87 -13.83
C ALA A 184 -17.54 -7.22 -14.38
N ALA A 185 -18.04 -8.14 -13.54
CA ALA A 185 -18.34 -9.52 -13.91
C ALA A 185 -19.57 -9.65 -14.81
N PRO A 186 -19.43 -10.16 -16.06
CA PRO A 186 -20.49 -10.20 -17.05
C PRO A 186 -21.50 -11.35 -16.85
N GLY A 187 -21.22 -12.33 -16.00
CA GLY A 187 -22.08 -13.50 -15.85
C GLY A 187 -21.69 -14.38 -14.66
N LEU A 188 -22.46 -15.46 -14.43
CA LEU A 188 -22.33 -16.32 -13.25
C LEU A 188 -20.92 -16.93 -13.10
N ARG A 189 -20.31 -17.41 -14.21
CA ARG A 189 -18.96 -18.00 -14.15
C ARG A 189 -17.92 -17.00 -13.62
N SER A 190 -17.96 -15.75 -14.07
CA SER A 190 -17.05 -14.71 -13.57
C SER A 190 -17.41 -14.27 -12.15
N ARG A 191 -18.68 -14.22 -11.78
CA ARG A 191 -19.14 -13.93 -10.41
C ARG A 191 -18.73 -14.99 -9.40
N LEU A 192 -18.51 -16.23 -9.81
CA LEU A 192 -17.99 -17.31 -8.97
C LEU A 192 -16.46 -17.37 -9.05
N GLY A 193 -15.88 -17.22 -10.23
CA GLY A 193 -14.43 -17.36 -10.44
C GLY A 193 -13.62 -16.22 -9.80
N VAL A 194 -14.11 -14.98 -9.83
CA VAL A 194 -13.44 -13.84 -9.19
C VAL A 194 -13.28 -14.05 -7.68
N PRO A 195 -14.33 -14.37 -6.88
CA PRO A 195 -14.16 -14.68 -5.46
C PRO A 195 -13.26 -15.87 -5.20
N THR A 196 -13.35 -16.94 -6.01
CA THR A 196 -12.50 -18.12 -5.87
C THR A 196 -11.01 -17.75 -6.01
N ILE A 197 -10.65 -17.03 -7.06
CA ILE A 197 -9.27 -16.58 -7.30
C ILE A 197 -8.84 -15.61 -6.18
N SER A 198 -9.70 -14.70 -5.76
CA SER A 198 -9.41 -13.77 -4.67
C SER A 198 -9.20 -14.48 -3.34
N LEU A 199 -9.98 -15.53 -3.05
CA LEU A 199 -9.80 -16.37 -1.87
C LEU A 199 -8.43 -17.08 -1.91
N LEU A 200 -8.08 -17.69 -3.03
CA LEU A 200 -6.76 -18.33 -3.21
C LEU A 200 -5.62 -17.31 -3.08
N ALA A 201 -5.77 -16.13 -3.63
CA ALA A 201 -4.79 -15.05 -3.49
C ALA A 201 -4.69 -14.50 -2.06
N SER A 202 -5.74 -14.66 -1.25
CA SER A 202 -5.80 -14.27 0.15
C SER A 202 -5.24 -15.31 1.12
N MET A 203 -4.98 -16.53 0.66
CA MET A 203 -4.53 -17.65 1.52
C MET A 203 -3.35 -17.28 2.43
N PRO A 204 -2.30 -16.55 1.99
CA PRO A 204 -1.19 -16.20 2.85
C PRO A 204 -1.61 -15.51 4.14
N TRP A 205 -2.36 -14.42 4.04
CA TRP A 205 -2.76 -13.64 5.21
C TRP A 205 -3.96 -14.24 5.95
N LEU A 206 -4.87 -14.96 5.28
CA LEU A 206 -5.97 -15.66 5.94
C LEU A 206 -5.46 -16.79 6.82
N VAL A 207 -4.55 -17.62 6.29
CA VAL A 207 -3.96 -18.72 7.06
C VAL A 207 -3.09 -18.17 8.20
N ALA A 208 -2.28 -17.13 7.95
CA ALA A 208 -1.50 -16.48 8.98
C ALA A 208 -2.38 -15.89 10.08
N SER A 209 -3.48 -15.23 9.74
CA SER A 209 -4.45 -14.69 10.72
C SER A 209 -5.13 -15.80 11.53
N GLY A 210 -5.48 -16.92 10.90
CA GLY A 210 -6.12 -18.05 11.58
C GLY A 210 -5.18 -18.83 12.52
N LEU A 211 -3.87 -18.79 12.26
CA LEU A 211 -2.84 -19.42 13.07
C LEU A 211 -2.16 -18.45 14.05
N GLY A 212 -2.34 -17.15 13.85
CA GLY A 212 -1.73 -16.10 14.67
C GLY A 212 -2.31 -16.07 16.09
N THR A 213 -1.53 -15.54 17.00
CA THR A 213 -1.93 -15.26 18.38
C THR A 213 -2.36 -13.81 18.59
N ALA A 214 -2.20 -12.98 17.56
CA ALA A 214 -2.62 -11.59 17.59
C ALA A 214 -4.15 -11.52 17.68
N ILE A 215 -4.65 -11.09 18.82
CA ILE A 215 -6.03 -10.64 18.96
C ILE A 215 -6.02 -9.18 18.51
N PRO A 216 -6.63 -8.85 17.35
CA PRO A 216 -6.69 -7.45 16.94
C PRO A 216 -7.40 -6.67 18.06
N ALA A 217 -6.70 -5.76 18.69
CA ALA A 217 -7.32 -4.85 19.64
C ALA A 217 -8.26 -3.95 18.83
N GLY A 218 -9.56 -4.22 18.89
CA GLY A 218 -10.60 -3.31 18.45
C GLY A 218 -10.54 -2.09 19.37
N ASP A 219 -9.83 -1.04 18.93
CA ASP A 219 -9.64 0.17 19.73
C ASP A 219 -10.49 1.30 19.12
N GLU A 220 -11.40 1.85 19.90
CA GLU A 220 -12.21 3.03 19.55
C GLU A 220 -11.30 4.20 19.16
N ALA A 221 -10.20 4.41 19.88
CA ALA A 221 -9.22 5.44 19.56
C ALA A 221 -8.66 5.27 18.14
N GLY A 222 -8.43 4.03 17.70
CA GLY A 222 -8.00 3.71 16.34
C GLY A 222 -9.06 4.01 15.28
N VAL A 223 -10.35 3.77 15.55
CA VAL A 223 -11.44 4.09 14.61
C VAL A 223 -11.50 5.60 14.36
N HIS A 224 -11.44 6.39 15.41
CA HIS A 224 -11.43 7.86 15.31
C HIS A 224 -10.17 8.39 14.63
N ALA A 225 -9.00 7.83 14.95
CA ALA A 225 -7.71 8.28 14.42
C ALA A 225 -7.55 8.02 12.91
N PHE A 226 -8.15 6.95 12.38
CA PHE A 226 -8.04 6.56 10.97
C PHE A 226 -9.27 6.89 10.11
N ALA A 227 -10.25 7.62 10.65
CA ALA A 227 -11.42 8.06 9.92
C ALA A 227 -11.05 9.00 8.75
N ALA A 228 -11.82 8.95 7.67
CA ALA A 228 -11.65 9.88 6.55
C ALA A 228 -11.85 11.32 7.01
N ARG A 229 -10.98 12.23 6.55
CA ARG A 229 -10.91 13.61 6.99
C ARG A 229 -11.40 14.58 5.93
N ALA A 230 -12.00 15.69 6.38
CA ALA A 230 -12.34 16.80 5.52
C ALA A 230 -11.10 17.62 5.15
N GLU A 231 -10.99 18.01 3.89
CA GLU A 231 -10.04 18.97 3.39
C GLU A 231 -10.69 20.35 3.28
N PRO A 232 -9.90 21.44 3.26
CA PRO A 232 -10.44 22.81 3.27
C PRO A 232 -11.46 23.07 2.17
N GLY A 233 -12.66 23.51 2.55
CA GLY A 233 -13.75 23.86 1.64
C GLY A 233 -14.54 22.70 1.05
N LEU A 234 -14.11 21.43 1.24
CA LEU A 234 -14.71 20.27 0.58
C LEU A 234 -15.64 19.45 1.48
N GLY A 235 -15.44 19.50 2.81
CA GLY A 235 -16.04 18.53 3.71
C GLY A 235 -15.54 17.11 3.43
N THR A 236 -15.94 16.12 4.24
CA THR A 236 -15.47 14.73 4.08
C THR A 236 -15.96 14.12 2.76
N LEU A 237 -17.21 14.34 2.39
CA LEU A 237 -17.78 13.80 1.14
C LEU A 237 -17.07 14.37 -0.11
N GLY A 238 -16.85 15.68 -0.17
CA GLY A 238 -16.15 16.32 -1.30
C GLY A 238 -14.67 15.92 -1.39
N SER A 239 -14.02 15.74 -0.23
CA SER A 239 -12.63 15.26 -0.17
C SER A 239 -12.52 13.85 -0.77
N LEU A 240 -13.38 12.93 -0.35
CA LEU A 240 -13.43 11.56 -0.87
C LEU A 240 -13.84 11.53 -2.35
N ALA A 241 -14.84 12.34 -2.75
CA ALA A 241 -15.27 12.43 -4.15
C ALA A 241 -14.14 12.92 -5.06
N SER A 242 -13.27 13.79 -4.58
CA SER A 242 -12.07 14.24 -5.30
C SER A 242 -10.83 13.36 -5.09
N LEU A 243 -11.02 12.13 -4.56
CA LEU A 243 -10.00 11.11 -4.32
C LEU A 243 -8.98 11.47 -3.22
N GLY A 244 -9.29 12.43 -2.34
CA GLY A 244 -8.50 12.80 -1.17
C GLY A 244 -9.13 12.31 0.14
N GLY A 245 -8.85 13.00 1.24
CA GLY A 245 -9.47 12.75 2.55
C GLY A 245 -8.68 11.81 3.45
N MET A 246 -7.35 11.78 3.30
CA MET A 246 -6.44 11.00 4.15
C MET A 246 -6.57 11.38 5.61
N TRP A 247 -6.68 10.38 6.50
CA TRP A 247 -6.74 10.56 7.95
C TRP A 247 -5.50 11.26 8.52
N ASN A 248 -4.32 10.97 7.98
CA ASN A 248 -3.06 11.55 8.42
C ASN A 248 -2.83 12.92 7.75
N ALA A 249 -3.05 13.99 8.51
CA ALA A 249 -2.84 15.36 8.03
C ALA A 249 -1.44 15.61 7.47
N ALA A 250 -0.41 14.98 8.04
CA ALA A 250 0.95 15.12 7.58
C ALA A 250 1.25 14.36 6.27
N ALA A 251 0.37 13.45 5.85
CA ALA A 251 0.46 12.70 4.59
C ALA A 251 -0.38 13.30 3.46
N VAL A 252 -0.74 14.57 3.56
CA VAL A 252 -1.51 15.30 2.55
C VAL A 252 -0.57 16.24 1.80
N PRO A 253 -0.67 16.36 0.44
CA PRO A 253 0.11 17.31 -0.33
C PRO A 253 -0.30 18.76 0.00
N ALA A 254 0.63 19.70 -0.11
CA ALA A 254 0.42 21.09 0.30
C ALA A 254 -0.75 21.76 -0.44
N SER A 255 -0.94 21.48 -1.72
CA SER A 255 -2.07 21.97 -2.52
C SER A 255 -3.44 21.54 -1.98
N ARG A 256 -3.50 20.47 -1.17
CA ARG A 256 -4.73 19.95 -0.56
C ARG A 256 -4.95 20.44 0.87
N THR A 257 -3.99 21.16 1.44
CA THR A 257 -4.12 21.72 2.80
C THR A 257 -4.69 23.15 2.82
N THR A 258 -5.03 23.69 1.66
CA THR A 258 -5.61 25.04 1.48
C THR A 258 -6.88 24.98 0.62
N LEU A 259 -7.57 26.12 0.46
CA LEU A 259 -8.71 26.23 -0.46
C LEU A 259 -8.36 25.92 -1.93
N PHE A 260 -7.08 25.85 -2.27
CA PHE A 260 -6.64 25.40 -3.60
C PHE A 260 -7.09 23.98 -3.93
N ALA A 261 -7.40 23.16 -2.91
CA ALA A 261 -8.02 21.85 -3.07
C ALA A 261 -9.33 21.89 -3.89
N LEU A 262 -10.07 23.00 -3.83
CA LEU A 262 -11.29 23.21 -4.62
C LEU A 262 -11.01 23.21 -6.12
N ALA A 263 -9.86 23.73 -6.57
CA ALA A 263 -9.52 23.82 -7.99
C ALA A 263 -9.41 22.41 -8.62
N PHE A 264 -8.62 21.51 -8.03
CA PHE A 264 -8.53 20.13 -8.50
C PHE A 264 -9.87 19.42 -8.44
N SER A 265 -10.59 19.58 -7.32
CA SER A 265 -11.88 18.92 -7.11
C SER A 265 -12.90 19.34 -8.15
N ALA A 266 -12.97 20.65 -8.45
CA ALA A 266 -13.89 21.18 -9.47
C ALA A 266 -13.56 20.63 -10.86
N VAL A 267 -12.27 20.61 -11.26
CA VAL A 267 -11.85 20.08 -12.56
C VAL A 267 -12.17 18.58 -12.66
N LEU A 268 -11.74 17.79 -11.68
CA LEU A 268 -11.97 16.35 -11.69
C LEU A 268 -13.46 16.02 -11.73
N LEU A 269 -14.25 16.59 -10.81
CA LEU A 269 -15.67 16.29 -10.69
C LEU A 269 -16.47 16.78 -11.88
N PHE A 270 -16.09 17.91 -12.49
CA PHE A 270 -16.70 18.37 -13.73
C PHE A 270 -16.48 17.37 -14.87
N VAL A 271 -15.22 16.95 -15.11
CA VAL A 271 -14.90 15.96 -16.16
C VAL A 271 -15.62 14.64 -15.92
N VAL A 272 -15.61 14.15 -14.67
CA VAL A 272 -16.29 12.91 -14.30
C VAL A 272 -17.80 13.03 -14.48
N ALA A 273 -18.42 14.11 -14.04
CA ALA A 273 -19.88 14.32 -14.14
C ALA A 273 -20.36 14.34 -15.60
N VAL A 274 -19.63 15.05 -16.47
CA VAL A 274 -19.91 15.03 -17.93
C VAL A 274 -19.88 13.61 -18.47
N GLY A 275 -18.84 12.85 -18.13
CA GLY A 275 -18.69 11.46 -18.60
C GLY A 275 -19.73 10.50 -18.01
N VAL A 276 -20.09 10.69 -16.73
CA VAL A 276 -21.15 9.88 -16.10
C VAL A 276 -22.47 10.02 -16.84
N VAL A 277 -22.85 11.24 -17.27
CA VAL A 277 -24.07 11.44 -18.08
C VAL A 277 -24.02 10.65 -19.39
N VAL A 278 -22.87 10.60 -20.07
CA VAL A 278 -22.68 9.82 -21.29
C VAL A 278 -22.81 8.32 -21.02
N LEU A 279 -22.09 7.83 -19.99
CA LEU A 279 -22.09 6.40 -19.63
C LEU A 279 -23.45 5.91 -19.14
N TRP A 280 -24.19 6.77 -18.43
CA TRP A 280 -25.55 6.47 -17.96
C TRP A 280 -26.51 6.28 -19.14
N ARG A 281 -26.46 7.18 -20.12
CA ARG A 281 -27.28 7.11 -21.34
C ARG A 281 -26.98 5.88 -22.19
N THR A 282 -25.70 5.50 -22.29
CA THR A 282 -25.25 4.33 -23.05
C THR A 282 -25.30 3.03 -22.26
N ARG A 283 -25.65 3.09 -20.96
CA ARG A 283 -25.63 1.97 -20.00
C ARG A 283 -24.29 1.24 -19.95
N THR A 284 -23.21 1.97 -20.17
CA THR A 284 -21.84 1.44 -20.19
C THR A 284 -21.20 1.61 -18.80
N ALA A 285 -20.45 0.60 -18.34
CA ALA A 285 -19.68 0.63 -17.11
C ALA A 285 -20.48 0.91 -15.81
N LEU A 286 -21.80 0.67 -15.79
CA LEU A 286 -22.68 0.99 -14.64
C LEU A 286 -22.20 0.33 -13.33
N GLY A 287 -21.68 -0.90 -13.38
CA GLY A 287 -21.13 -1.57 -12.20
C GLY A 287 -19.92 -0.81 -11.63
N LEU A 288 -19.01 -0.33 -12.48
CA LEU A 288 -17.85 0.46 -12.06
C LEU A 288 -18.25 1.84 -11.52
N LEU A 289 -19.29 2.48 -12.10
CA LEU A 289 -19.84 3.73 -11.57
C LEU A 289 -20.55 3.51 -10.22
N GLY A 290 -21.26 2.38 -10.07
CA GLY A 290 -21.92 2.02 -8.82
C GLY A 290 -20.93 1.85 -7.66
N ILE A 291 -19.84 1.10 -7.88
CA ILE A 291 -18.79 0.99 -6.86
C ILE A 291 -18.06 2.30 -6.61
N ALA A 292 -17.91 3.16 -7.64
CA ALA A 292 -17.32 4.48 -7.47
C ALA A 292 -18.16 5.36 -6.54
N GLY A 293 -19.48 5.39 -6.72
CA GLY A 293 -20.40 6.07 -5.82
C GLY A 293 -20.37 5.51 -4.40
N ALA A 294 -20.40 4.18 -4.27
CA ALA A 294 -20.33 3.51 -2.97
C ALA A 294 -19.01 3.81 -2.24
N ALA A 295 -17.89 3.81 -2.96
CA ALA A 295 -16.55 4.09 -2.43
C ALA A 295 -16.38 5.52 -1.90
N VAL A 296 -17.20 6.45 -2.34
CA VAL A 296 -17.24 7.83 -1.85
C VAL A 296 -18.24 7.96 -0.70
N VAL A 297 -19.47 7.47 -0.90
CA VAL A 297 -20.58 7.70 0.04
C VAL A 297 -20.41 6.88 1.32
N ILE A 298 -20.04 5.59 1.22
CA ILE A 298 -19.95 4.73 2.41
C ILE A 298 -18.86 5.24 3.38
N PRO A 299 -17.61 5.50 2.98
CA PRO A 299 -16.61 6.04 3.91
C PRO A 299 -16.98 7.43 4.46
N ALA A 300 -17.67 8.28 3.67
CA ALA A 300 -18.14 9.57 4.16
C ALA A 300 -19.17 9.40 5.29
N LEU A 301 -20.10 8.46 5.15
CA LEU A 301 -21.08 8.13 6.18
C LEU A 301 -20.41 7.51 7.41
N LEU A 302 -19.45 6.61 7.22
CA LEU A 302 -18.70 5.96 8.31
C LEU A 302 -17.81 6.96 9.07
N ALA A 303 -17.47 8.11 8.50
CA ALA A 303 -16.74 9.18 9.17
C ALA A 303 -17.63 10.14 9.98
N THR A 304 -18.97 9.95 9.97
CA THR A 304 -19.90 10.69 10.85
C THR A 304 -19.95 10.09 12.27
N GLY A 305 -20.43 10.84 13.25
CA GLY A 305 -20.57 10.32 14.62
C GLY A 305 -21.27 8.94 14.70
N PRO A 306 -22.49 8.76 14.14
CA PRO A 306 -23.14 7.45 14.09
C PRO A 306 -22.33 6.41 13.31
N GLY A 307 -21.64 6.82 12.24
CA GLY A 307 -20.78 5.95 11.44
C GLY A 307 -19.56 5.45 12.21
N LEU A 308 -18.93 6.29 13.01
CA LEU A 308 -17.80 5.92 13.87
C LEU A 308 -18.25 4.91 14.94
N THR A 309 -19.41 5.12 15.58
CA THR A 309 -20.00 4.17 16.54
C THR A 309 -20.26 2.82 15.89
N LEU A 310 -20.87 2.80 14.69
CA LEU A 310 -21.09 1.58 13.92
C LEU A 310 -19.77 0.88 13.57
N THR A 311 -18.75 1.64 13.13
CA THR A 311 -17.45 1.08 12.77
C THR A 311 -16.74 0.50 13.98
N THR A 312 -16.80 1.17 15.14
CA THR A 312 -16.28 0.66 16.40
C THR A 312 -16.95 -0.67 16.77
N TRP A 313 -18.27 -0.72 16.74
CA TRP A 313 -19.01 -1.95 17.01
C TRP A 313 -18.61 -3.08 16.05
N LEU A 314 -18.55 -2.80 14.73
CA LEU A 314 -18.16 -3.81 13.72
C LEU A 314 -16.75 -4.35 13.96
N ILE A 315 -15.80 -3.50 14.32
CA ILE A 315 -14.39 -3.90 14.48
C ILE A 315 -14.19 -4.67 15.80
N THR A 316 -14.96 -4.36 16.85
CA THR A 316 -14.88 -5.05 18.13
C THR A 316 -15.57 -6.41 18.11
N GLU A 317 -16.74 -6.49 17.47
CA GLU A 317 -17.56 -7.71 17.50
C GLU A 317 -17.23 -8.69 16.37
N VAL A 318 -16.68 -8.22 15.24
CA VAL A 318 -16.44 -9.07 14.07
C VAL A 318 -14.95 -9.14 13.74
N PRO A 319 -14.29 -10.27 14.06
CA PRO A 319 -12.88 -10.48 13.74
C PRO A 319 -12.58 -10.26 12.24
N GLY A 320 -11.49 -9.55 11.95
CA GLY A 320 -11.05 -9.26 10.59
C GLY A 320 -11.62 -7.96 9.99
N LEU A 321 -12.66 -7.34 10.56
CA LEU A 321 -13.19 -6.06 10.07
C LEU A 321 -12.33 -4.85 10.43
N GLY A 322 -11.24 -5.01 11.16
CA GLY A 322 -10.21 -3.97 11.36
C GLY A 322 -9.69 -3.35 10.06
N ILE A 323 -9.85 -4.04 8.93
CA ILE A 323 -9.57 -3.51 7.59
C ILE A 323 -10.45 -2.30 7.22
N LEU A 324 -11.61 -2.12 7.84
CA LEU A 324 -12.53 -0.99 7.56
C LEU A 324 -12.08 0.32 8.20
N ARG A 325 -11.18 0.27 9.19
CA ARG A 325 -10.75 1.42 9.99
C ARG A 325 -10.25 2.60 9.16
N ASP A 326 -9.41 2.35 8.14
CA ASP A 326 -8.95 3.40 7.19
C ASP A 326 -9.97 3.56 6.06
N GLY A 327 -10.88 4.53 6.20
CA GLY A 327 -11.96 4.76 5.24
C GLY A 327 -11.49 5.24 3.87
N GLN A 328 -10.46 6.11 3.81
CA GLN A 328 -9.98 6.72 2.57
C GLN A 328 -9.39 5.70 1.59
N LYS A 329 -8.84 4.58 2.04
CA LYS A 329 -8.25 3.58 1.13
C LYS A 329 -9.26 2.98 0.14
N TRP A 330 -10.56 2.98 0.48
CA TRP A 330 -11.62 2.43 -0.37
C TRP A 330 -11.91 3.30 -1.58
N VAL A 331 -11.50 4.58 -1.56
CA VAL A 331 -11.68 5.51 -2.70
C VAL A 331 -10.93 5.03 -3.96
N ALA A 332 -9.94 4.16 -3.83
CA ALA A 332 -9.32 3.46 -4.96
C ALA A 332 -10.34 2.78 -5.89
N LEU A 333 -11.47 2.30 -5.35
CA LEU A 333 -12.55 1.67 -6.11
C LEU A 333 -13.25 2.65 -7.07
N ALA A 334 -13.18 3.94 -6.83
CA ALA A 334 -13.76 4.95 -7.71
C ALA A 334 -12.96 5.13 -9.01
N VAL A 335 -11.65 4.87 -8.96
CA VAL A 335 -10.74 5.24 -10.06
C VAL A 335 -11.04 4.55 -11.38
N PRO A 336 -11.32 3.22 -11.47
CA PRO A 336 -11.69 2.61 -12.74
C PRO A 336 -12.94 3.25 -13.36
N GLY A 337 -13.95 3.58 -12.55
CA GLY A 337 -15.16 4.28 -13.00
C GLY A 337 -14.89 5.71 -13.46
N TYR A 338 -14.12 6.47 -12.68
CA TYR A 338 -13.74 7.85 -12.99
C TYR A 338 -12.90 7.94 -14.27
N ALA A 339 -11.94 7.03 -14.44
CA ALA A 339 -11.12 6.99 -15.65
C ALA A 339 -11.96 6.75 -16.92
N VAL A 340 -12.89 5.79 -16.87
CA VAL A 340 -13.83 5.53 -17.97
C VAL A 340 -14.77 6.72 -18.19
N ALA A 341 -15.26 7.36 -17.14
CA ALA A 341 -16.07 8.58 -17.24
C ALA A 341 -15.28 9.73 -17.86
N GLY A 342 -14.03 9.95 -17.43
CA GLY A 342 -13.16 10.96 -18.04
C GLY A 342 -12.94 10.75 -19.53
N ALA A 343 -12.73 9.50 -19.96
CA ALA A 343 -12.66 9.18 -21.38
C ALA A 343 -14.00 9.44 -22.11
N ALA A 344 -15.12 9.10 -21.48
CA ALA A 344 -16.44 9.31 -22.07
C ALA A 344 -16.79 10.80 -22.21
N ALA A 345 -16.32 11.66 -21.30
CA ALA A 345 -16.53 13.11 -21.36
C ALA A 345 -16.03 13.72 -22.68
N VAL A 346 -14.91 13.20 -23.18
CA VAL A 346 -14.34 13.69 -24.45
C VAL A 346 -15.27 13.44 -25.64
N THR A 347 -16.12 12.41 -25.59
CA THR A 347 -17.02 12.03 -26.70
C THR A 347 -18.22 12.98 -26.88
N VAL A 348 -18.45 13.89 -25.93
CA VAL A 348 -19.46 14.95 -26.08
C VAL A 348 -19.16 15.84 -27.29
N LEU A 349 -17.89 16.01 -27.60
CA LEU A 349 -17.43 16.74 -28.77
C LEU A 349 -17.38 15.80 -29.99
N ARG A 350 -17.99 16.23 -31.09
CA ARG A 350 -18.10 15.41 -32.30
C ARG A 350 -16.83 15.43 -33.15
N GLU A 351 -16.18 16.59 -33.22
CA GLU A 351 -14.97 16.79 -34.00
C GLU A 351 -13.73 16.26 -33.31
N ARG A 352 -12.89 15.54 -34.03
CA ARG A 352 -11.66 14.94 -33.52
C ARG A 352 -10.64 15.98 -33.04
N SER A 353 -10.52 17.11 -33.73
CA SER A 353 -9.70 18.25 -33.34
C SER A 353 -10.13 18.82 -32.00
N SER A 354 -11.43 19.02 -31.80
CA SER A 354 -12.01 19.50 -30.55
C SER A 354 -11.82 18.51 -29.41
N GLN A 355 -11.90 17.20 -29.67
CA GLN A 355 -11.59 16.15 -28.68
C GLN A 355 -10.13 16.20 -28.23
N LEU A 356 -9.17 16.42 -29.13
CA LEU A 356 -7.75 16.55 -28.80
C LEU A 356 -7.48 17.79 -27.94
N VAL A 357 -8.05 18.93 -28.29
CA VAL A 357 -7.92 20.17 -27.53
C VAL A 357 -8.53 20.02 -26.14
N ALA A 358 -9.76 19.50 -26.04
CA ALA A 358 -10.43 19.31 -24.74
C ALA A 358 -9.67 18.31 -23.85
N SER A 359 -9.14 17.22 -24.44
CA SER A 359 -8.30 16.26 -23.71
C SER A 359 -7.02 16.92 -23.21
N GLY A 360 -6.34 17.70 -24.04
CA GLY A 360 -5.15 18.46 -23.64
C GLY A 360 -5.44 19.42 -22.48
N LEU A 361 -6.54 20.19 -22.59
CA LEU A 361 -6.97 21.12 -21.54
C LEU A 361 -7.32 20.39 -20.23
N ALA A 362 -8.08 19.29 -20.31
CA ALA A 362 -8.44 18.50 -19.13
C ALA A 362 -7.22 17.90 -18.43
N CYS A 363 -6.30 17.27 -19.20
CA CYS A 363 -5.06 16.73 -18.64
C CYS A 363 -4.20 17.83 -18.02
N THR A 364 -4.02 18.95 -18.70
CA THR A 364 -3.26 20.11 -18.21
C THR A 364 -3.88 20.67 -16.94
N ALA A 365 -5.21 20.88 -16.93
CA ALA A 365 -5.91 21.40 -15.75
C ALA A 365 -5.76 20.45 -14.55
N LEU A 366 -5.92 19.14 -14.73
CA LEU A 366 -5.71 18.16 -13.65
C LEU A 366 -4.28 18.20 -13.12
N ILE A 367 -3.28 18.30 -13.99
CA ILE A 367 -1.88 18.34 -13.59
C ILE A 367 -1.56 19.64 -12.83
N PHE A 368 -1.97 20.80 -13.35
CA PHE A 368 -1.64 22.10 -12.74
C PHE A 368 -2.44 22.41 -11.48
N THR A 369 -3.57 21.76 -11.26
CA THR A 369 -4.35 21.91 -10.02
C THR A 369 -3.94 20.94 -8.90
N LEU A 370 -2.96 20.04 -9.17
CA LEU A 370 -2.27 19.21 -8.17
C LEU A 370 -0.75 19.20 -8.50
N PRO A 371 -0.09 20.37 -8.50
CA PRO A 371 1.27 20.50 -9.02
C PRO A 371 2.31 19.79 -8.16
N ASP A 372 2.07 19.70 -6.87
CA ASP A 372 2.95 19.11 -5.88
C ASP A 372 2.92 17.56 -5.86
N LEU A 373 2.14 16.91 -6.72
CA LEU A 373 2.30 15.48 -6.95
C LEU A 373 3.59 15.16 -7.72
N ALA A 374 4.06 16.09 -8.56
CA ALA A 374 5.32 15.95 -9.26
C ALA A 374 6.50 15.81 -8.29
N TRP A 375 7.58 15.18 -8.78
CA TRP A 375 8.88 15.15 -8.12
C TRP A 375 8.84 14.62 -6.69
N GLY A 376 8.29 13.42 -6.51
CA GLY A 376 8.20 12.78 -5.20
C GLY A 376 7.30 13.53 -4.22
N VAL A 377 6.13 13.97 -4.70
CA VAL A 377 5.21 14.81 -3.93
C VAL A 377 5.91 16.05 -3.36
N GLY A 378 6.43 16.88 -4.28
CA GLY A 378 7.14 18.11 -3.92
C GLY A 378 8.47 17.87 -3.20
N GLY A 379 9.17 16.79 -3.53
CA GLY A 379 10.45 16.43 -2.93
C GLY A 379 10.36 15.71 -1.59
N ARG A 380 9.15 15.42 -1.08
CA ARG A 380 8.96 14.76 0.22
C ARG A 380 9.18 13.24 0.18
N VAL A 381 9.10 12.64 -1.00
CA VAL A 381 9.33 11.21 -1.27
C VAL A 381 10.60 11.09 -2.10
N GLU A 382 11.69 10.80 -1.44
CA GLU A 382 13.02 10.72 -2.04
C GLU A 382 13.82 9.52 -1.52
N SER A 383 14.95 9.23 -2.16
CA SER A 383 15.85 8.16 -1.75
C SER A 383 16.71 8.60 -0.57
N VAL A 384 16.86 7.71 0.42
CA VAL A 384 17.63 7.94 1.66
C VAL A 384 18.76 6.92 1.77
N THR A 385 19.90 7.32 2.31
CA THR A 385 21.05 6.43 2.58
C THR A 385 21.13 6.14 4.07
N TYR A 386 21.22 4.85 4.42
CA TYR A 386 21.47 4.44 5.80
C TYR A 386 22.89 4.81 6.24
N PRO A 387 23.11 5.28 7.48
CA PRO A 387 24.45 5.40 8.05
C PRO A 387 25.16 4.04 8.10
N ALA A 388 26.49 4.05 7.95
CA ALA A 388 27.30 2.82 7.84
C ALA A 388 27.12 1.87 9.03
N GLY A 389 26.97 2.40 10.25
CA GLY A 389 26.76 1.61 11.48
C GLY A 389 25.53 0.70 11.44
N TRP A 390 24.49 1.09 10.70
CA TRP A 390 23.28 0.27 10.56
C TRP A 390 23.56 -1.07 9.88
N ALA A 391 24.39 -1.07 8.83
CA ALA A 391 24.81 -2.28 8.14
C ALA A 391 25.68 -3.17 9.05
N ALA A 392 26.57 -2.58 9.84
CA ALA A 392 27.42 -3.29 10.78
C ALA A 392 26.59 -3.97 11.90
N VAL A 393 25.62 -3.25 12.47
CA VAL A 393 24.70 -3.78 13.49
C VAL A 393 23.84 -4.91 12.91
N ALA A 394 23.26 -4.72 11.73
CA ALA A 394 22.49 -5.76 11.04
C ALA A 394 23.35 -7.00 10.76
N ALA A 395 24.60 -6.85 10.33
CA ALA A 395 25.52 -7.96 10.10
C ALA A 395 25.83 -8.72 11.41
N GLY A 396 26.09 -8.01 12.51
CA GLY A 396 26.33 -8.62 13.84
C GLY A 396 25.14 -9.46 14.31
N ILE A 397 23.92 -8.93 14.21
CA ILE A 397 22.70 -9.68 14.56
C ILE A 397 22.49 -10.88 13.63
N ASN A 398 22.75 -10.71 12.32
CA ASN A 398 22.55 -11.77 11.32
C ASN A 398 23.56 -12.92 11.44
N ALA A 399 24.72 -12.68 12.07
CA ALA A 399 25.71 -13.73 12.37
C ALA A 399 25.25 -14.66 13.52
N ASP A 400 24.49 -14.11 14.47
CA ASP A 400 23.93 -14.86 15.62
C ASP A 400 22.47 -14.42 15.86
N PRO A 401 21.50 -14.93 15.06
CA PRO A 401 20.13 -14.47 15.04
C PRO A 401 19.39 -14.78 16.34
N HIS A 402 19.04 -13.76 17.09
CA HIS A 402 18.16 -13.81 18.26
C HIS A 402 17.17 -12.64 18.18
N PRO A 403 16.03 -12.72 18.92
CA PRO A 403 15.10 -11.60 18.99
C PRO A 403 15.76 -10.31 19.52
N VAL A 404 15.36 -9.20 18.93
CA VAL A 404 15.97 -7.88 19.15
C VAL A 404 14.99 -6.92 19.79
N ALA A 405 15.37 -6.30 20.88
CA ALA A 405 14.71 -5.11 21.40
C ALA A 405 15.41 -3.86 20.88
N VAL A 406 14.65 -2.82 20.57
CA VAL A 406 15.19 -1.56 20.01
C VAL A 406 14.82 -0.39 20.91
N LEU A 407 15.78 0.45 21.23
CA LEU A 407 15.59 1.70 21.96
C LEU A 407 15.84 2.91 21.04
N PRO A 408 15.01 3.95 21.13
CA PRO A 408 13.75 4.05 21.88
C PRO A 408 12.73 3.01 21.45
N ALA A 409 11.77 2.63 22.32
CA ALA A 409 10.87 1.49 22.08
C ALA A 409 9.62 1.81 21.23
N GLU A 410 9.47 3.06 20.78
CA GLU A 410 8.36 3.49 19.92
C GLU A 410 8.35 2.72 18.59
N THR A 411 7.16 2.45 18.04
CA THR A 411 7.00 1.76 16.75
C THR A 411 7.43 2.64 15.58
N VAL A 412 7.16 3.94 15.67
CA VAL A 412 7.50 4.95 14.65
C VAL A 412 8.67 5.78 15.11
N ARG A 413 9.65 5.97 14.26
CA ARG A 413 10.92 6.65 14.53
C ARG A 413 11.02 7.98 13.77
N GLN A 414 11.79 8.92 14.28
CA GLN A 414 12.24 10.10 13.57
C GLN A 414 13.77 10.08 13.52
N PHE A 415 14.32 9.73 12.36
CA PHE A 415 15.77 9.66 12.23
C PHE A 415 16.32 11.02 11.80
N PRO A 416 17.32 11.59 12.52
CA PRO A 416 17.89 12.90 12.18
C PRO A 416 18.67 12.90 10.86
N TRP A 417 19.03 11.72 10.35
CA TRP A 417 19.74 11.54 9.08
C TRP A 417 18.78 11.35 7.88
N THR A 418 17.47 11.32 8.11
CA THR A 418 16.48 11.33 7.01
C THR A 418 16.10 12.76 6.65
N PRO A 419 15.92 13.07 5.36
CA PRO A 419 15.41 14.37 4.95
C PRO A 419 14.05 14.66 5.62
N SER A 420 13.88 15.90 6.07
CA SER A 420 12.62 16.40 6.66
C SER A 420 12.17 15.71 7.96
N ALA A 421 12.97 14.86 8.59
CA ALA A 421 12.65 14.13 9.84
C ALA A 421 11.23 13.52 9.84
N ILE A 422 10.79 13.00 8.70
CA ILE A 422 9.46 12.39 8.57
C ILE A 422 9.43 11.11 9.39
N PRO A 423 8.38 10.88 10.21
CA PRO A 423 8.23 9.64 10.95
C PRO A 423 8.24 8.41 10.04
N VAL A 424 8.93 7.35 10.43
CA VAL A 424 9.06 6.10 9.67
C VAL A 424 9.03 4.90 10.60
N LEU A 425 8.52 3.76 10.16
CA LEU A 425 8.62 2.50 10.88
C LEU A 425 10.07 2.05 11.01
N ASP A 426 10.40 1.32 12.08
CA ASP A 426 11.74 0.79 12.30
C ASP A 426 12.17 -0.13 11.13
N PRO A 427 13.37 0.05 10.54
CA PRO A 427 13.90 -0.80 9.48
C PRO A 427 14.31 -2.21 9.92
N PHE A 428 14.71 -2.42 11.17
CA PHE A 428 15.25 -3.70 11.65
C PHE A 428 14.33 -4.89 11.41
N PRO A 429 12.99 -4.83 11.58
CA PRO A 429 12.10 -5.96 11.29
C PRO A 429 12.27 -6.58 9.90
N ARG A 430 12.78 -5.80 8.95
CA ARG A 430 13.01 -6.26 7.57
C ARG A 430 14.48 -6.57 7.27
N TRP A 431 15.42 -6.03 8.05
CA TRP A 431 16.86 -6.09 7.74
C TRP A 431 17.61 -7.21 8.47
N ILE A 432 17.02 -7.80 9.48
CA ILE A 432 17.66 -8.82 10.32
C ILE A 432 16.94 -10.16 10.25
N ARG A 433 17.66 -11.25 10.59
CA ARG A 433 17.12 -12.62 10.65
C ARG A 433 16.38 -12.89 11.96
N GLY A 434 16.70 -12.16 13.02
CA GLY A 434 15.99 -12.23 14.29
C GLY A 434 14.70 -11.39 14.23
N ASP A 435 13.64 -11.84 14.88
CA ASP A 435 12.43 -11.04 15.01
C ASP A 435 12.66 -9.83 15.94
N THR A 436 12.11 -8.68 15.59
CA THR A 436 12.09 -7.54 16.49
C THR A 436 10.91 -7.60 17.44
N VAL A 437 11.18 -7.31 18.71
CA VAL A 437 10.18 -7.27 19.77
C VAL A 437 9.63 -5.84 19.86
N SER A 438 8.41 -5.63 19.34
CA SER A 438 7.78 -4.31 19.28
C SER A 438 6.35 -4.37 19.79
N SER A 439 5.89 -3.30 20.42
CA SER A 439 4.49 -3.17 20.90
C SER A 439 3.51 -2.94 19.76
N GLY A 440 3.96 -2.30 18.67
CA GLY A 440 3.07 -1.84 17.61
C GLY A 440 2.20 -0.65 17.99
N ASP A 441 2.41 -0.05 19.18
CA ASP A 441 1.67 1.11 19.64
C ASP A 441 1.98 2.32 18.74
N LEU A 442 0.96 3.12 18.46
CA LEU A 442 1.07 4.31 17.61
C LEU A 442 0.51 5.52 18.35
N ARG A 443 1.09 6.70 18.07
CA ARG A 443 0.52 7.97 18.47
C ARG A 443 0.07 8.73 17.24
N VAL A 444 -1.23 8.92 17.10
CA VAL A 444 -1.85 9.57 15.93
C VAL A 444 -2.67 10.76 16.39
N ASP A 445 -2.32 11.96 15.95
CA ASP A 445 -2.98 13.23 16.33
C ASP A 445 -3.17 13.38 17.85
N GLY A 446 -2.12 13.00 18.61
CA GLY A 446 -2.12 13.06 20.07
C GLY A 446 -2.87 11.94 20.79
N ARG A 447 -3.48 11.01 20.05
CA ARG A 447 -4.18 9.83 20.59
C ARG A 447 -3.27 8.61 20.57
N ASP A 448 -3.25 7.87 21.67
CA ASP A 448 -2.52 6.61 21.75
C ASP A 448 -3.41 5.48 21.20
N VAL A 449 -2.95 4.84 20.14
CA VAL A 449 -3.59 3.68 19.52
C VAL A 449 -2.79 2.45 19.87
N ARG A 450 -3.41 1.53 20.60
CA ARG A 450 -2.75 0.33 21.10
C ARG A 450 -2.46 -0.66 19.96
N GLY A 451 -1.22 -1.17 19.92
CA GLY A 451 -0.80 -2.23 18.99
C GLY A 451 -1.08 -3.64 19.52
N ASP A 452 -0.73 -4.64 18.73
CA ASP A 452 -1.01 -6.05 19.06
C ASP A 452 0.08 -6.71 19.94
N GLY A 453 1.29 -6.09 20.06
CA GLY A 453 2.47 -6.69 20.69
C GLY A 453 2.50 -6.55 22.22
N ALA A 454 1.86 -7.47 22.95
CA ALA A 454 1.86 -7.46 24.42
C ALA A 454 3.27 -7.68 25.01
N ARG A 455 4.05 -8.63 24.45
CA ARG A 455 5.44 -8.87 24.85
C ARG A 455 6.31 -7.65 24.55
N GLY A 456 6.10 -7.00 23.41
CA GLY A 456 6.82 -5.80 23.04
C GLY A 456 6.64 -4.67 24.06
N ARG A 457 5.40 -4.46 24.54
CA ARG A 457 5.14 -3.49 25.64
C ARG A 457 5.84 -3.87 26.94
N HIS A 458 5.80 -5.16 27.29
CA HIS A 458 6.47 -5.63 28.50
C HIS A 458 7.99 -5.45 28.42
N VAL A 459 8.62 -5.79 27.28
CA VAL A 459 10.06 -5.59 27.07
C VAL A 459 10.43 -4.10 27.07
N ALA A 460 9.61 -3.25 26.47
CA ALA A 460 9.80 -1.80 26.50
C ALA A 460 9.76 -1.28 27.95
N GLU A 461 8.83 -1.77 28.78
CA GLU A 461 8.74 -1.39 30.19
C GLU A 461 9.93 -1.89 31.00
N LEU A 462 10.39 -3.14 30.79
CA LEU A 462 11.60 -3.66 31.42
C LEU A 462 12.82 -2.77 31.12
N LEU A 463 13.00 -2.39 29.87
CA LEU A 463 14.10 -1.49 29.49
C LEU A 463 13.93 -0.09 30.09
N ARG A 464 12.72 0.47 30.09
CA ARG A 464 12.42 1.79 30.64
C ARG A 464 12.67 1.87 32.15
N THR A 465 12.43 0.77 32.89
CA THR A 465 12.63 0.67 34.32
C THR A 465 14.02 0.20 34.74
N GLY A 466 14.92 -0.09 33.79
CA GLY A 466 16.28 -0.51 34.08
C GLY A 466 16.41 -1.94 34.61
N ALA A 467 15.54 -2.85 34.14
CA ALA A 467 15.50 -4.24 34.59
C ALA A 467 16.82 -4.99 34.35
N ALA A 468 17.06 -6.05 35.09
CA ALA A 468 18.24 -6.87 34.97
C ALA A 468 18.25 -7.64 33.62
N PRO A 469 19.44 -7.92 33.03
CA PRO A 469 19.56 -8.65 31.76
C PRO A 469 18.84 -9.98 31.72
N ARG A 470 18.77 -10.71 32.81
CA ARG A 470 18.04 -11.99 32.95
C ARG A 470 16.54 -11.87 32.64
N GLU A 471 15.95 -10.73 32.94
CA GLU A 471 14.53 -10.48 32.67
C GLU A 471 14.27 -10.30 31.21
N LEU A 472 15.18 -9.66 30.46
CA LEU A 472 15.15 -9.58 28.99
C LEU A 472 15.36 -10.96 28.36
N ALA A 473 16.34 -11.74 28.86
CA ALA A 473 16.59 -13.10 28.40
C ALA A 473 15.38 -14.02 28.62
N ALA A 474 14.65 -13.87 29.74
CA ALA A 474 13.41 -14.59 30.00
C ALA A 474 12.30 -14.24 29.00
N GLN A 475 12.34 -13.05 28.40
CA GLN A 475 11.47 -12.63 27.27
C GLN A 475 12.06 -13.05 25.91
N GLY A 476 13.11 -13.86 25.87
CA GLY A 476 13.76 -14.34 24.64
C GLY A 476 14.58 -13.30 23.91
N VAL A 477 14.82 -12.10 24.50
CA VAL A 477 15.63 -11.04 23.90
C VAL A 477 17.10 -11.42 23.98
N GLY A 478 17.78 -11.52 22.84
CA GLY A 478 19.22 -11.80 22.76
C GLY A 478 20.06 -10.58 22.40
N TRP A 479 19.44 -9.54 21.84
CA TRP A 479 20.10 -8.32 21.44
C TRP A 479 19.30 -7.08 21.86
N VAL A 480 20.02 -6.01 22.24
CA VAL A 480 19.45 -4.67 22.41
C VAL A 480 20.17 -3.74 21.42
N VAL A 481 19.40 -3.08 20.57
CA VAL A 481 19.88 -2.02 19.67
C VAL A 481 19.48 -0.68 20.23
N VAL A 482 20.42 0.25 20.31
CA VAL A 482 20.15 1.64 20.71
C VAL A 482 20.38 2.57 19.52
N GLN A 483 19.34 3.26 19.08
CA GLN A 483 19.38 4.28 18.03
C GLN A 483 19.66 5.63 18.70
N ALA A 484 20.93 5.99 18.88
CA ALA A 484 21.42 6.99 19.81
C ALA A 484 20.83 8.40 19.65
N LYS A 485 20.57 8.83 18.41
CA LYS A 485 20.07 10.19 18.11
C LYS A 485 18.56 10.21 17.80
N THR A 486 17.89 9.08 17.96
CA THR A 486 16.45 8.98 17.67
C THR A 486 15.67 9.49 18.88
N PRO A 487 14.75 10.46 18.73
CA PRO A 487 13.87 10.91 19.80
C PRO A 487 12.99 9.77 20.30
N GLY A 488 12.74 9.76 21.61
CA GLY A 488 11.86 8.80 22.26
C GLY A 488 12.17 8.62 23.73
N GLU A 489 11.29 7.93 24.45
CA GLU A 489 11.42 7.70 25.89
C GLU A 489 12.41 6.56 26.16
N GLN A 490 13.48 6.85 26.88
CA GLN A 490 14.49 5.86 27.25
C GLN A 490 14.42 5.47 28.73
N GLY A 491 13.75 6.26 29.59
CA GLY A 491 13.68 6.03 31.01
C GLY A 491 15.05 5.88 31.66
N VAL A 492 15.22 4.88 32.52
CA VAL A 492 16.50 4.52 33.13
C VAL A 492 17.17 3.31 32.47
N SER A 493 16.94 3.10 31.17
CA SER A 493 17.51 1.99 30.39
C SER A 493 19.03 1.90 30.46
N SER A 494 19.73 3.00 30.72
CA SER A 494 21.17 3.01 31.00
C SER A 494 21.59 2.03 32.12
N ALA A 495 20.73 1.82 33.12
CA ALA A 495 20.99 0.86 34.20
C ALA A 495 21.03 -0.59 33.66
N THR A 496 20.20 -0.95 32.69
CA THR A 496 20.28 -2.23 31.99
C THR A 496 21.49 -2.28 31.05
N LEU A 497 21.69 -1.24 30.24
CA LEU A 497 22.75 -1.21 29.23
C LEU A 497 24.15 -1.31 29.80
N THR A 498 24.40 -0.75 30.98
CA THR A 498 25.71 -0.86 31.69
C THR A 498 26.02 -2.28 32.15
N GLN A 499 25.06 -3.17 32.21
CA GLN A 499 25.20 -4.59 32.58
C GLN A 499 25.34 -5.49 31.33
N LEU A 500 25.21 -4.93 30.12
CA LEU A 500 25.28 -5.66 28.85
C LEU A 500 26.65 -5.46 28.19
N GLU A 501 27.11 -6.48 27.44
CA GLU A 501 28.32 -6.40 26.63
C GLU A 501 28.07 -5.56 25.36
N PRO A 502 28.79 -4.44 25.16
CA PRO A 502 28.71 -3.69 23.92
C PRO A 502 29.50 -4.40 22.82
N VAL A 503 28.80 -4.81 21.76
CA VAL A 503 29.40 -5.51 20.59
C VAL A 503 29.75 -4.50 19.49
N TYR A 504 28.95 -3.47 19.34
CA TYR A 504 29.20 -2.38 18.39
C TYR A 504 28.69 -1.06 18.95
N ARG A 505 29.41 0.04 18.67
CA ARG A 505 28.98 1.39 19.02
C ARG A 505 29.62 2.42 18.11
N ASP A 506 28.80 3.31 17.56
CA ASP A 506 29.23 4.55 16.92
C ASP A 506 28.36 5.74 17.39
N GLY A 507 28.42 6.87 16.67
CA GLY A 507 27.67 8.07 17.01
C GLY A 507 26.15 8.00 16.77
N ASP A 508 25.68 7.02 16.00
CA ASP A 508 24.29 6.91 15.57
C ASP A 508 23.58 5.66 16.12
N ILE A 509 24.33 4.57 16.36
CA ILE A 509 23.74 3.29 16.74
C ILE A 509 24.69 2.46 17.64
N ALA A 510 24.14 1.68 18.54
CA ALA A 510 24.89 0.72 19.35
C ALA A 510 24.16 -0.63 19.43
N LEU A 511 24.94 -1.71 19.55
CA LEU A 511 24.48 -3.08 19.69
C LEU A 511 25.05 -3.68 20.97
N TYR A 512 24.16 -4.24 21.79
CA TYR A 512 24.51 -4.90 23.04
C TYR A 512 24.02 -6.34 23.06
N ARG A 513 24.87 -7.26 23.58
CA ARG A 513 24.52 -8.66 23.78
C ARG A 513 23.80 -8.85 25.11
N VAL A 514 22.65 -9.52 25.09
CA VAL A 514 21.98 -9.99 26.31
C VAL A 514 22.50 -11.40 26.63
N PRO A 515 23.05 -11.65 27.82
CA PRO A 515 23.55 -12.99 28.17
C PRO A 515 22.41 -14.01 28.34
N GLY A 516 22.63 -15.25 27.85
CA GLY A 516 21.68 -16.37 28.01
C GLY A 516 21.65 -16.96 29.42
N PRO A 517 20.76 -17.94 29.68
CA PRO A 517 19.92 -18.64 28.71
C PRO A 517 18.70 -17.84 28.25
N TRP A 518 18.34 -17.97 26.96
CA TRP A 518 17.17 -17.29 26.38
C TRP A 518 15.99 -18.24 26.29
N SER A 519 14.80 -17.77 26.66
CA SER A 519 13.57 -18.51 26.43
C SER A 519 13.31 -18.67 24.92
N PRO A 520 13.08 -19.89 24.42
CA PRO A 520 12.75 -20.08 23.00
C PRO A 520 11.34 -19.53 22.75
N ILE A 521 11.27 -18.45 21.97
CA ILE A 521 10.01 -17.79 21.60
C ILE A 521 9.98 -17.68 20.08
N GLY A 522 8.91 -18.18 19.47
CA GLY A 522 8.71 -18.17 18.03
C GLY A 522 7.60 -19.10 17.58
N ALA A 523 7.24 -19.06 16.31
CA ALA A 523 6.25 -19.96 15.75
C ALA A 523 6.79 -21.40 15.68
N SER A 524 5.91 -22.38 15.85
CA SER A 524 6.25 -23.80 15.65
C SER A 524 6.55 -24.07 14.17
N SER A 525 7.38 -25.10 13.92
CA SER A 525 7.71 -25.53 12.54
C SER A 525 6.47 -25.86 11.72
N SER A 526 5.44 -26.46 12.34
CA SER A 526 4.18 -26.76 11.66
C SER A 526 3.44 -25.49 11.21
N ARG A 527 3.38 -24.44 12.04
CA ARG A 527 2.78 -23.16 11.66
C ARG A 527 3.52 -22.52 10.50
N ARG A 528 4.86 -22.48 10.54
CA ARG A 528 5.69 -21.96 9.43
C ARG A 528 5.44 -22.70 8.13
N VAL A 529 5.46 -24.06 8.15
CA VAL A 529 5.21 -24.89 6.96
C VAL A 529 3.82 -24.62 6.38
N THR A 530 2.78 -24.53 7.22
CA THR A 530 1.40 -24.29 6.77
C THR A 530 1.28 -22.93 6.08
N VAL A 531 1.88 -21.89 6.66
CA VAL A 531 1.84 -20.53 6.07
C VAL A 531 2.70 -20.45 4.80
N ILE A 532 3.86 -21.10 4.75
CA ILE A 532 4.67 -21.20 3.51
C ILE A 532 3.86 -21.87 2.41
N ALA A 533 3.15 -22.96 2.69
CA ALA A 533 2.27 -23.61 1.71
C ALA A 533 1.20 -22.66 1.16
N ALA A 534 0.60 -21.83 2.02
CA ALA A 534 -0.34 -20.79 1.60
C ALA A 534 0.31 -19.73 0.69
N HIS A 535 1.55 -19.32 0.99
CA HIS A 535 2.30 -18.41 0.13
C HIS A 535 2.63 -19.05 -1.24
N LEU A 536 2.91 -20.34 -1.29
CA LEU A 536 3.16 -21.05 -2.55
C LEU A 536 1.91 -21.08 -3.45
N VAL A 537 0.70 -21.15 -2.88
CA VAL A 537 -0.55 -20.99 -3.66
C VAL A 537 -0.57 -19.62 -4.33
N TRP A 538 -0.28 -18.55 -3.61
CA TRP A 538 -0.22 -17.19 -4.15
C TRP A 538 0.87 -17.03 -5.23
N VAL A 539 2.07 -17.57 -4.99
CA VAL A 539 3.17 -17.58 -5.99
C VAL A 539 2.76 -18.33 -7.26
N THR A 540 2.02 -19.44 -7.12
CA THR A 540 1.53 -20.23 -8.26
C THR A 540 0.56 -19.41 -9.11
N LEU A 541 -0.34 -18.61 -8.51
CA LEU A 541 -1.24 -17.72 -9.25
C LEU A 541 -0.45 -16.66 -10.06
N LEU A 542 0.60 -16.08 -9.47
CA LEU A 542 1.49 -15.15 -10.17
C LEU A 542 2.23 -15.84 -11.33
N ALA A 543 2.85 -17.00 -11.07
CA ALA A 543 3.64 -17.71 -12.07
C ALA A 543 2.77 -18.18 -13.26
N ALA A 544 1.62 -18.81 -12.96
CA ALA A 544 0.71 -19.30 -13.99
C ALA A 544 0.16 -18.19 -14.91
N GLY A 545 -0.02 -16.99 -14.37
CA GLY A 545 -0.54 -15.86 -15.12
C GLY A 545 0.51 -14.99 -15.82
N THR A 546 1.80 -15.12 -15.50
CA THR A 546 2.85 -14.21 -16.02
C THR A 546 2.96 -14.27 -17.55
N ALA A 547 3.12 -15.45 -18.16
CA ALA A 547 3.26 -15.58 -19.60
C ALA A 547 1.99 -15.16 -20.38
N PRO A 548 0.78 -15.58 -20.00
CA PRO A 548 -0.46 -15.06 -20.58
C PRO A 548 -0.63 -13.55 -20.40
N ALA A 549 -0.31 -12.98 -19.23
CA ALA A 549 -0.41 -11.55 -18.98
C ALA A 549 0.56 -10.75 -19.86
N ILE A 550 1.82 -11.17 -19.99
CA ILE A 550 2.80 -10.53 -20.89
C ILE A 550 2.35 -10.60 -22.34
N SER A 551 1.87 -11.76 -22.81
CA SER A 551 1.39 -11.90 -24.19
C SER A 551 0.18 -11.01 -24.47
N TRP A 552 -0.69 -10.87 -23.48
CA TRP A 552 -1.86 -10.02 -23.52
C TRP A 552 -1.51 -8.53 -23.53
N LEU A 553 -0.54 -8.10 -22.72
CA LEU A 553 -0.01 -6.73 -22.73
C LEU A 553 0.59 -6.36 -24.10
N ARG A 554 1.29 -7.29 -24.76
CA ARG A 554 1.88 -7.09 -26.09
C ARG A 554 0.85 -7.02 -27.23
N GLY A 555 -0.44 -7.21 -26.94
CA GLY A 555 -1.50 -7.11 -27.95
C GLY A 555 -1.45 -8.19 -29.04
N ARG A 556 -0.72 -9.27 -28.83
CA ARG A 556 -0.74 -10.42 -29.73
C ARG A 556 -2.10 -11.09 -29.63
N ARG A 557 -3.02 -10.69 -30.51
CA ARG A 557 -4.18 -11.52 -30.84
C ARG A 557 -3.60 -12.81 -31.43
N ARG A 558 -3.73 -13.94 -30.76
CA ARG A 558 -3.85 -15.19 -31.49
C ARG A 558 -5.16 -15.04 -32.27
N ALA A 559 -5.07 -14.91 -33.58
CA ALA A 559 -6.22 -15.08 -34.48
C ALA A 559 -6.87 -16.43 -34.15
N PRO A 560 -8.21 -16.52 -34.27
CA PRO A 560 -8.93 -17.76 -34.04
C PRO A 560 -8.41 -18.89 -34.90
#